data_1defd59d8e79232aa1aca6d57ac9abc3
#
_entry.id   1defd59d8e79232aa1aca6d57ac9abc3
#
_cell.length_a   1.000
_cell.length_b   1.000
_cell.length_c   1.000
_cell.angle_alpha   90.00
_cell.angle_beta   90.00
_cell.angle_gamma   90.00
#
_symmetry.space_group_name_H-M   'P 1'
#
loop_
_entity.id
_entity.type
_entity.pdbx_description
1 polymer ?
#
loop_
_entity_poly.entity_id
_entity_poly.type
_entity_poly.pdbx_seq_one_letter_code
_entity_poly.pdbx_strand_id
1 'polypeptide(L)'
;MSADAPRIYFQRAADQLDLSEAMRRLLLTAKREVQVQIPVELDSGEVATFIGYRVQHNNARGPMKGGLRYHPQVDLDEVRGLAALMTWKTAVVNIPYGGAKGGIALDPKQRSTHELERITRRFVDSIHDLIGPDVDIPAPDMGTTADMMAWIMNQYGKYHGFSPACVTGKPVEYHGLPGREEATGRGVGGLTLKLLSRTGRKFPGTRIALQGFGNVGTFTARFLHDAECRFVAISDAGGAYHRADGLDISGMLKYALAHGGRLDGYTEADRISGEELLAADCDVLIPAALGGVLTAANAATVKAPIIVEAANAPVTPEADAIFDAGGVVVLPDILANAGGVTASWFEWVQNRQHYQWGINRVRQELDQILGASFEQVWQLAQERKVSLRTAAYMLGVGRVGKATVLGGLGG
;
A
#
# COMPACT_ATOMS: atom_id res chain seq x y z
N MET A 1 -8.09 10.19 4.44
CA MET A 1 -6.64 10.48 4.33
C MET A 1 -6.52 11.95 3.99
N SER A 2 -5.63 12.73 4.63
CA SER A 2 -5.36 14.08 4.12
C SER A 2 -4.72 13.94 2.75
N ALA A 3 -5.39 14.40 1.71
CA ALA A 3 -4.87 14.39 0.32
C ALA A 3 -3.53 15.14 0.21
N ASP A 4 -3.21 15.97 1.20
CA ASP A 4 -2.02 16.80 1.23
C ASP A 4 -0.76 16.10 1.80
N ALA A 5 -0.89 15.00 2.54
CA ALA A 5 0.27 14.35 3.17
C ALA A 5 1.39 13.98 2.17
N PRO A 6 1.12 13.31 1.03
CA PRO A 6 2.16 13.01 0.04
C PRO A 6 2.83 14.27 -0.52
N ARG A 7 2.07 15.37 -0.66
CA ARG A 7 2.59 16.66 -1.13
C ARG A 7 3.52 17.30 -0.11
N ILE A 8 3.16 17.27 1.18
CA ILE A 8 4.01 17.80 2.25
C ILE A 8 5.34 17.05 2.31
N TYR A 9 5.31 15.71 2.26
CA TYR A 9 6.52 14.90 2.28
C TYR A 9 7.37 15.07 1.02
N PHE A 10 6.73 15.24 -0.14
CA PHE A 10 7.43 15.60 -1.38
C PHE A 10 8.17 16.93 -1.23
N GLN A 11 7.51 17.98 -0.68
CA GLN A 11 8.15 19.29 -0.51
C GLN A 11 9.38 19.21 0.40
N ARG A 12 9.28 18.51 1.55
CA ARG A 12 10.42 18.28 2.44
C ARG A 12 11.59 17.62 1.71
N ALA A 13 11.32 16.62 0.89
CA ALA A 13 12.35 15.94 0.10
C ALA A 13 12.92 16.83 -1.01
N ALA A 14 12.06 17.60 -1.68
CA ALA A 14 12.44 18.53 -2.74
C ALA A 14 13.35 19.65 -2.21
N ASP A 15 13.12 20.14 -0.99
CA ASP A 15 13.99 21.09 -0.30
C ASP A 15 15.38 20.49 -0.03
N GLN A 16 15.44 19.24 0.46
CA GLN A 16 16.70 18.53 0.71
C GLN A 16 17.48 18.18 -0.58
N LEU A 17 16.80 18.14 -1.72
CA LEU A 17 17.38 17.84 -3.04
C LEU A 17 17.67 19.11 -3.86
N ASP A 18 17.43 20.30 -3.31
CA ASP A 18 17.57 21.59 -3.99
C ASP A 18 16.85 21.65 -5.35
N LEU A 19 15.66 21.04 -5.44
CA LEU A 19 14.91 21.02 -6.69
C LEU A 19 14.40 22.42 -7.05
N SER A 20 14.61 22.83 -8.31
CA SER A 20 14.07 24.08 -8.83
C SER A 20 12.53 24.07 -8.80
N GLU A 21 11.91 25.25 -8.72
CA GLU A 21 10.44 25.38 -8.71
C GLU A 21 9.79 24.77 -9.96
N ALA A 22 10.45 24.88 -11.12
CA ALA A 22 10.01 24.26 -12.36
C ALA A 22 9.96 22.73 -12.25
N MET A 23 11.01 22.12 -11.66
CA MET A 23 11.06 20.66 -11.45
C MET A 23 10.03 20.22 -10.42
N ARG A 24 9.83 20.97 -9.32
CA ARG A 24 8.81 20.67 -8.32
C ARG A 24 7.42 20.65 -8.95
N ARG A 25 7.10 21.66 -9.74
CA ARG A 25 5.82 21.74 -10.48
C ARG A 25 5.62 20.58 -11.43
N LEU A 26 6.66 20.26 -12.21
CA LEU A 26 6.63 19.14 -13.17
C LEU A 26 6.37 17.80 -12.48
N LEU A 27 7.06 17.54 -11.37
CA LEU A 27 6.96 16.27 -10.64
C LEU A 27 5.66 16.12 -9.83
N LEU A 28 4.99 17.22 -9.48
CA LEU A 28 3.71 17.21 -8.76
C LEU A 28 2.50 17.19 -9.69
N THR A 29 2.66 17.59 -10.95
CA THR A 29 1.54 17.63 -11.89
C THR A 29 1.33 16.27 -12.54
N ALA A 30 0.11 15.75 -12.47
CA ALA A 30 -0.24 14.51 -13.15
C ALA A 30 -0.14 14.67 -14.67
N LYS A 31 0.41 13.69 -15.36
CA LYS A 31 0.55 13.68 -16.81
C LYS A 31 -0.80 13.67 -17.53
N ARG A 32 -1.79 12.96 -16.96
CA ARG A 32 -3.14 12.84 -17.52
C ARG A 32 -4.15 12.53 -16.42
N GLU A 33 -5.32 13.12 -16.52
CA GLU A 33 -6.46 12.85 -15.67
C GLU A 33 -7.67 12.56 -16.54
N VAL A 34 -8.42 11.53 -16.19
CA VAL A 34 -9.61 11.10 -16.94
C VAL A 34 -10.75 10.87 -15.97
N GLN A 35 -11.90 11.43 -16.31
CA GLN A 35 -13.18 11.16 -15.67
C GLN A 35 -14.13 10.60 -16.72
N VAL A 36 -14.80 9.51 -16.39
CA VAL A 36 -15.73 8.84 -17.29
C VAL A 36 -17.08 8.60 -16.62
N GLN A 37 -18.14 8.66 -17.41
CA GLN A 37 -19.47 8.26 -17.03
C GLN A 37 -19.67 6.77 -17.28
N ILE A 38 -20.24 6.06 -16.32
CA ILE A 38 -20.45 4.61 -16.34
C ILE A 38 -21.96 4.32 -16.19
N PRO A 39 -22.75 4.38 -17.26
CA PRO A 39 -24.16 3.99 -17.22
C PRO A 39 -24.29 2.47 -17.22
N VAL A 40 -25.05 1.92 -16.28
CA VAL A 40 -25.26 0.47 -16.10
C VAL A 40 -26.71 0.21 -15.71
N GLU A 41 -27.33 -0.79 -16.32
CA GLU A 41 -28.60 -1.34 -15.85
C GLU A 41 -28.37 -2.21 -14.61
N LEU A 42 -29.07 -1.87 -13.53
CA LEU A 42 -29.05 -2.60 -12.27
C LEU A 42 -29.92 -3.88 -12.36
N ASP A 43 -29.79 -4.75 -11.37
CA ASP A 43 -30.59 -5.99 -11.29
C ASP A 43 -32.11 -5.69 -11.15
N SER A 44 -32.45 -4.48 -10.71
CA SER A 44 -33.82 -3.96 -10.66
C SER A 44 -34.39 -3.56 -12.02
N GLY A 45 -33.55 -3.49 -13.08
CA GLY A 45 -33.93 -2.93 -14.40
C GLY A 45 -33.80 -1.41 -14.48
N GLU A 46 -33.44 -0.71 -13.39
CA GLU A 46 -33.17 0.71 -13.38
C GLU A 46 -31.79 1.02 -13.96
N VAL A 47 -31.64 2.12 -14.69
CA VAL A 47 -30.35 2.61 -15.17
C VAL A 47 -29.73 3.54 -14.14
N ALA A 48 -28.62 3.10 -13.53
CA ALA A 48 -27.79 3.93 -12.67
C ALA A 48 -26.56 4.45 -13.42
N THR A 49 -26.05 5.60 -12.99
CA THR A 49 -24.86 6.21 -13.56
C THR A 49 -23.82 6.42 -12.46
N PHE A 50 -22.62 5.87 -12.65
CA PHE A 50 -21.48 6.05 -11.76
C PHE A 50 -20.44 6.92 -12.43
N ILE A 51 -19.58 7.53 -11.60
CA ILE A 51 -18.42 8.30 -12.07
C ILE A 51 -17.16 7.52 -11.76
N GLY A 52 -16.36 7.27 -12.80
CA GLY A 52 -15.05 6.63 -12.71
C GLY A 52 -13.93 7.63 -12.99
N TYR A 53 -12.81 7.45 -12.28
CA TYR A 53 -11.61 8.27 -12.42
C TYR A 53 -10.40 7.40 -12.72
N ARG A 54 -9.46 7.91 -13.54
CA ARG A 54 -8.11 7.40 -13.69
C ARG A 54 -7.13 8.56 -13.78
N VAL A 55 -6.22 8.66 -12.81
CA VAL A 55 -5.14 9.63 -12.78
C VAL A 55 -3.83 8.92 -13.09
N GLN A 56 -3.18 9.32 -14.17
CA GLN A 56 -1.88 8.88 -14.65
C GLN A 56 -0.85 9.93 -14.26
N HIS A 57 -0.16 9.71 -13.13
CA HIS A 57 0.66 10.75 -12.53
C HIS A 57 2.01 10.89 -13.22
N ASN A 58 2.80 9.83 -13.33
CA ASN A 58 4.14 9.90 -13.89
C ASN A 58 4.56 8.56 -14.51
N ASN A 59 5.23 8.60 -15.66
CA ASN A 59 5.73 7.41 -16.36
C ASN A 59 7.23 7.52 -16.72
N ALA A 60 7.98 8.43 -16.13
CA ALA A 60 9.40 8.60 -16.45
C ALA A 60 10.24 7.34 -16.21
N ARG A 61 9.79 6.44 -15.32
CA ARG A 61 10.49 5.20 -14.97
C ARG A 61 9.91 3.93 -15.61
N GLY A 62 8.83 4.04 -16.35
CA GLY A 62 8.14 2.90 -16.98
C GLY A 62 6.63 3.06 -16.96
N PRO A 63 5.88 2.01 -17.31
CA PRO A 63 4.42 2.07 -17.33
C PRO A 63 3.87 2.45 -15.97
N MET A 64 2.79 3.20 -15.97
CA MET A 64 2.16 3.66 -14.73
C MET A 64 1.49 2.49 -14.02
N LYS A 65 1.43 2.55 -12.69
CA LYS A 65 0.91 1.47 -11.85
C LYS A 65 0.09 2.01 -10.71
N GLY A 66 -1.10 1.43 -10.49
CA GLY A 66 -1.89 1.77 -9.33
C GLY A 66 -3.24 1.08 -9.24
N GLY A 67 -3.75 0.96 -8.02
CA GLY A 67 -5.00 0.28 -7.71
C GLY A 67 -6.24 1.00 -8.25
N LEU A 68 -7.35 0.27 -8.32
CA LEU A 68 -8.68 0.76 -8.61
C LEU A 68 -9.53 0.63 -7.34
N ARG A 69 -10.01 1.76 -6.80
CA ARG A 69 -10.77 1.83 -5.55
C ARG A 69 -12.27 1.96 -5.82
N TYR A 70 -13.09 1.16 -5.15
CA TYR A 70 -14.54 1.34 -5.12
C TYR A 70 -14.95 1.79 -3.72
N HIS A 71 -15.35 3.06 -3.62
CA HIS A 71 -15.79 3.63 -2.35
C HIS A 71 -16.69 4.85 -2.61
N PRO A 72 -17.74 5.10 -1.80
CA PRO A 72 -18.67 6.21 -2.02
C PRO A 72 -18.02 7.60 -2.02
N GLN A 73 -16.91 7.75 -1.29
CA GLN A 73 -16.20 9.02 -1.14
C GLN A 73 -15.06 9.22 -2.15
N VAL A 74 -14.92 8.32 -3.15
CA VAL A 74 -13.91 8.50 -4.20
C VAL A 74 -14.18 9.76 -4.98
N ASP A 75 -13.22 10.65 -5.00
CA ASP A 75 -13.20 11.85 -5.81
C ASP A 75 -11.85 12.03 -6.53
N LEU A 76 -11.78 13.03 -7.39
CA LEU A 76 -10.60 13.26 -8.22
C LEU A 76 -9.38 13.69 -7.38
N ASP A 77 -9.58 14.45 -6.29
CA ASP A 77 -8.47 14.95 -5.45
C ASP A 77 -7.85 13.82 -4.63
N GLU A 78 -8.67 12.91 -4.09
CA GLU A 78 -8.17 11.69 -3.45
C GLU A 78 -7.36 10.85 -4.44
N VAL A 79 -7.88 10.64 -5.64
CA VAL A 79 -7.22 9.83 -6.68
C VAL A 79 -5.90 10.46 -7.14
N ARG A 80 -5.81 11.80 -7.24
CA ARG A 80 -4.56 12.55 -7.52
C ARG A 80 -3.49 12.27 -6.47
N GLY A 81 -3.84 12.45 -5.19
CA GLY A 81 -2.92 12.22 -4.07
C GLY A 81 -2.38 10.79 -4.05
N LEU A 82 -3.27 9.81 -4.25
CA LEU A 82 -2.91 8.40 -4.29
C LEU A 82 -2.06 8.03 -5.54
N ALA A 83 -2.30 8.65 -6.69
CA ALA A 83 -1.50 8.45 -7.89
C ALA A 83 -0.06 8.98 -7.73
N ALA A 84 0.09 10.16 -7.12
CA ALA A 84 1.39 10.71 -6.77
C ALA A 84 2.13 9.80 -5.78
N LEU A 85 1.47 9.33 -4.72
CA LEU A 85 2.03 8.38 -3.76
C LEU A 85 2.55 7.11 -4.45
N MET A 86 1.81 6.57 -5.42
CA MET A 86 2.25 5.40 -6.19
C MET A 86 3.55 5.67 -6.95
N THR A 87 3.74 6.84 -7.54
CA THR A 87 4.99 7.23 -8.22
C THR A 87 6.19 7.14 -7.27
N TRP A 88 6.06 7.69 -6.07
CA TRP A 88 7.14 7.68 -5.08
C TRP A 88 7.38 6.28 -4.54
N LYS A 89 6.33 5.54 -4.24
CA LYS A 89 6.39 4.17 -3.73
C LYS A 89 7.12 3.22 -4.68
N THR A 90 6.78 3.22 -5.96
CA THR A 90 7.46 2.37 -6.97
C THR A 90 8.92 2.77 -7.16
N ALA A 91 9.23 4.06 -7.06
CA ALA A 91 10.58 4.58 -7.19
C ALA A 91 11.46 4.23 -5.98
N VAL A 92 10.93 4.26 -4.74
CA VAL A 92 11.70 3.90 -3.52
C VAL A 92 12.19 2.46 -3.59
N VAL A 93 11.34 1.52 -4.01
CA VAL A 93 11.72 0.10 -4.14
C VAL A 93 12.38 -0.24 -5.48
N ASN A 94 12.67 0.79 -6.27
CA ASN A 94 13.42 0.70 -7.53
C ASN A 94 12.84 -0.26 -8.58
N ILE A 95 11.53 -0.46 -8.60
CA ILE A 95 10.88 -1.19 -9.68
C ILE A 95 10.59 -0.27 -10.88
N PRO A 96 10.58 -0.79 -12.13
CA PRO A 96 10.46 0.02 -13.35
C PRO A 96 9.01 0.43 -13.63
N TYR A 97 8.40 1.12 -12.67
CA TYR A 97 7.06 1.64 -12.78
C TYR A 97 7.00 3.13 -12.49
N GLY A 98 6.06 3.79 -13.13
CA GLY A 98 5.52 5.08 -12.73
C GLY A 98 4.38 4.93 -11.73
N GLY A 99 3.52 5.94 -11.61
CA GLY A 99 2.38 5.95 -10.72
C GLY A 99 1.08 6.34 -11.39
N ALA A 100 0.03 5.61 -11.06
CA ALA A 100 -1.36 5.93 -11.40
C ALA A 100 -2.29 5.54 -10.25
N LYS A 101 -3.52 5.99 -10.32
CA LYS A 101 -4.60 5.56 -9.44
C LYS A 101 -5.93 5.70 -10.16
N GLY A 102 -6.88 4.86 -9.82
CA GLY A 102 -8.26 4.99 -10.27
C GLY A 102 -9.26 4.72 -9.16
N GLY A 103 -10.50 5.01 -9.44
CA GLY A 103 -11.58 4.70 -8.54
C GLY A 103 -12.94 4.93 -9.18
N ILE A 104 -13.96 4.31 -8.60
CA ILE A 104 -15.36 4.55 -8.94
C ILE A 104 -16.10 4.94 -7.66
N ALA A 105 -16.86 6.02 -7.72
CA ALA A 105 -17.67 6.52 -6.61
C ALA A 105 -18.91 5.64 -6.44
N LEU A 106 -18.78 4.54 -5.69
CA LEU A 106 -19.88 3.62 -5.36
C LEU A 106 -19.58 2.85 -4.07
N ASP A 107 -20.63 2.39 -3.39
CA ASP A 107 -20.52 1.43 -2.28
C ASP A 107 -20.64 0.00 -2.82
N PRO A 108 -19.53 -0.78 -2.86
CA PRO A 108 -19.57 -2.13 -3.39
C PRO A 108 -20.44 -3.09 -2.55
N LYS A 109 -20.69 -2.79 -1.27
CA LYS A 109 -21.54 -3.62 -0.39
C LYS A 109 -23.03 -3.52 -0.74
N GLN A 110 -23.43 -2.47 -1.44
CA GLN A 110 -24.80 -2.25 -1.88
C GLN A 110 -25.05 -2.75 -3.31
N ARG A 111 -24.09 -3.44 -3.90
CA ARG A 111 -24.17 -3.94 -5.27
C ARG A 111 -24.02 -5.45 -5.31
N SER A 112 -24.77 -6.10 -6.19
CA SER A 112 -24.59 -7.52 -6.47
C SER A 112 -23.27 -7.76 -7.20
N THR A 113 -22.78 -9.00 -7.18
CA THR A 113 -21.59 -9.40 -7.94
C THR A 113 -21.78 -9.13 -9.43
N HIS A 114 -22.97 -9.36 -9.98
CA HIS A 114 -23.27 -9.11 -11.39
C HIS A 114 -23.32 -7.62 -11.73
N GLU A 115 -23.83 -6.78 -10.83
CA GLU A 115 -23.77 -5.31 -11.01
C GLU A 115 -22.32 -4.82 -10.98
N LEU A 116 -21.50 -5.28 -10.02
CA LEU A 116 -20.08 -4.93 -9.94
C LEU A 116 -19.31 -5.38 -11.19
N GLU A 117 -19.62 -6.56 -11.73
CA GLU A 117 -19.05 -7.03 -12.99
C GLU A 117 -19.41 -6.11 -14.16
N ARG A 118 -20.69 -5.76 -14.32
CA ARG A 118 -21.12 -4.83 -15.39
C ARG A 118 -20.46 -3.46 -15.25
N ILE A 119 -20.43 -2.90 -14.04
CA ILE A 119 -19.79 -1.61 -13.77
C ILE A 119 -18.30 -1.66 -14.12
N THR A 120 -17.59 -2.71 -13.67
CA THR A 120 -16.15 -2.87 -13.93
C THR A 120 -15.88 -3.01 -15.43
N ARG A 121 -16.63 -3.83 -16.14
CA ARG A 121 -16.49 -4.00 -17.60
C ARG A 121 -16.79 -2.70 -18.34
N ARG A 122 -17.83 -1.97 -17.95
CA ARG A 122 -18.19 -0.69 -18.58
C ARG A 122 -17.13 0.38 -18.33
N PHE A 123 -16.51 0.37 -17.15
CA PHE A 123 -15.36 1.24 -16.88
C PHE A 123 -14.19 0.92 -17.81
N VAL A 124 -13.86 -0.37 -18.00
CA VAL A 124 -12.80 -0.79 -18.94
C VAL A 124 -13.12 -0.38 -20.36
N ASP A 125 -14.38 -0.51 -20.83
CA ASP A 125 -14.80 -0.04 -22.16
C ASP A 125 -14.50 1.45 -22.37
N SER A 126 -14.57 2.25 -21.30
CA SER A 126 -14.35 3.69 -21.36
C SER A 126 -12.89 4.12 -21.29
N ILE A 127 -11.96 3.20 -20.88
CA ILE A 127 -10.54 3.53 -20.67
C ILE A 127 -9.57 2.51 -21.28
N HIS A 128 -10.04 1.55 -22.09
CA HIS A 128 -9.18 0.47 -22.63
C HIS A 128 -8.00 0.97 -23.47
N ASP A 129 -8.11 2.17 -24.05
CA ASP A 129 -7.06 2.84 -24.83
C ASP A 129 -6.04 3.59 -23.96
N LEU A 130 -6.34 3.76 -22.67
CA LEU A 130 -5.50 4.46 -21.70
C LEU A 130 -4.73 3.51 -20.78
N ILE A 131 -5.21 2.26 -20.63
CA ILE A 131 -4.59 1.23 -19.80
C ILE A 131 -3.87 0.19 -20.68
N GLY A 132 -3.06 -0.64 -20.07
CA GLY A 132 -2.37 -1.74 -20.77
C GLY A 132 -0.98 -2.02 -20.22
N PRO A 133 -0.35 -3.12 -20.64
CA PRO A 133 0.88 -3.61 -20.04
C PRO A 133 2.08 -2.67 -20.20
N ASP A 134 2.08 -1.80 -21.20
CA ASP A 134 3.17 -0.89 -21.51
C ASP A 134 2.83 0.59 -21.21
N VAL A 135 1.61 0.86 -20.73
CA VAL A 135 1.11 2.23 -20.51
C VAL A 135 0.74 2.46 -19.05
N ASP A 136 -0.28 1.74 -18.58
CA ASP A 136 -0.86 1.92 -17.24
C ASP A 136 -1.55 0.63 -16.80
N ILE A 137 -1.13 0.08 -15.67
CA ILE A 137 -1.51 -1.26 -15.21
C ILE A 137 -2.34 -1.13 -13.94
N PRO A 138 -3.67 -1.34 -13.99
CA PRO A 138 -4.53 -1.41 -12.81
C PRO A 138 -4.17 -2.55 -11.86
N ALA A 139 -4.64 -2.46 -10.63
CA ALA A 139 -4.52 -3.48 -9.59
C ALA A 139 -5.68 -3.37 -8.61
N PRO A 140 -5.88 -4.33 -7.68
CA PRO A 140 -6.87 -4.19 -6.63
C PRO A 140 -6.50 -3.08 -5.62
N ASP A 141 -7.52 -2.49 -5.04
CA ASP A 141 -7.47 -1.60 -3.89
C ASP A 141 -8.74 -1.78 -3.03
N MET A 142 -9.01 -0.85 -2.12
CA MET A 142 -10.22 -0.89 -1.29
C MET A 142 -11.48 -1.07 -2.15
N GLY A 143 -12.31 -2.05 -1.77
CA GLY A 143 -13.60 -2.32 -2.43
C GLY A 143 -13.49 -3.08 -3.76
N THR A 144 -12.28 -3.51 -4.17
CA THR A 144 -12.10 -4.35 -5.37
C THR A 144 -11.40 -5.67 -5.02
N THR A 145 -11.65 -6.70 -5.85
CA THR A 145 -11.21 -8.08 -5.62
C THR A 145 -10.34 -8.61 -6.76
N ALA A 146 -9.77 -9.80 -6.56
CA ALA A 146 -9.03 -10.51 -7.60
C ALA A 146 -9.93 -10.87 -8.79
N ASP A 147 -11.20 -11.23 -8.54
CA ASP A 147 -12.16 -11.54 -9.60
C ASP A 147 -12.45 -10.33 -10.49
N MET A 148 -12.54 -9.13 -9.89
CA MET A 148 -12.68 -7.89 -10.66
C MET A 148 -11.47 -7.67 -11.57
N MET A 149 -10.27 -8.02 -11.14
CA MET A 149 -9.07 -7.95 -11.99
C MET A 149 -9.14 -8.97 -13.14
N ALA A 150 -9.71 -10.14 -12.91
CA ALA A 150 -9.99 -11.10 -13.98
C ALA A 150 -11.00 -10.55 -15.01
N TRP A 151 -12.04 -9.86 -14.55
CA TRP A 151 -13.01 -9.19 -15.46
C TRP A 151 -12.35 -8.07 -16.26
N ILE A 152 -11.45 -7.28 -15.65
CA ILE A 152 -10.67 -6.24 -16.35
C ILE A 152 -9.84 -6.88 -17.46
N MET A 153 -9.08 -7.95 -17.19
CA MET A 153 -8.27 -8.64 -18.18
C MET A 153 -9.12 -9.18 -19.34
N ASN A 154 -10.23 -9.84 -19.00
CA ASN A 154 -11.14 -10.39 -20.01
C ASN A 154 -11.77 -9.31 -20.88
N GLN A 155 -12.22 -8.19 -20.28
CA GLN A 155 -12.83 -7.09 -21.02
C GLN A 155 -11.81 -6.36 -21.90
N TYR A 156 -10.61 -6.09 -21.37
CA TYR A 156 -9.50 -5.51 -22.11
C TYR A 156 -9.13 -6.37 -23.35
N GLY A 157 -9.15 -7.70 -23.18
CA GLY A 157 -8.84 -8.65 -24.23
C GLY A 157 -9.80 -8.61 -25.44
N LYS A 158 -11.02 -8.08 -25.28
CA LYS A 158 -11.95 -7.89 -26.42
C LYS A 158 -11.43 -6.85 -27.42
N TYR A 159 -10.66 -5.87 -26.96
CA TYR A 159 -10.11 -4.79 -27.79
C TYR A 159 -8.68 -5.07 -28.26
N HIS A 160 -7.88 -5.74 -27.41
CA HIS A 160 -6.43 -5.83 -27.57
C HIS A 160 -5.89 -7.26 -27.68
N GLY A 161 -6.78 -8.27 -27.68
CA GLY A 161 -6.38 -9.67 -27.66
C GLY A 161 -5.85 -10.12 -26.29
N PHE A 162 -5.26 -11.32 -26.24
CA PHE A 162 -4.76 -11.92 -25.00
C PHE A 162 -3.60 -11.12 -24.40
N SER A 163 -3.86 -10.49 -23.24
CA SER A 163 -2.89 -9.59 -22.59
C SER A 163 -2.95 -9.73 -21.05
N PRO A 164 -2.40 -10.80 -20.48
CA PRO A 164 -2.49 -11.07 -19.04
C PRO A 164 -1.74 -10.05 -18.19
N ALA A 165 -0.79 -9.33 -18.76
CA ALA A 165 -0.02 -8.28 -18.08
C ALA A 165 -0.73 -6.91 -18.02
N CYS A 166 -1.94 -6.76 -18.61
CA CYS A 166 -2.67 -5.49 -18.60
C CYS A 166 -3.18 -5.08 -17.22
N VAL A 167 -3.25 -6.00 -16.28
CA VAL A 167 -3.72 -5.82 -14.90
C VAL A 167 -3.03 -6.81 -13.98
N THR A 168 -2.84 -6.47 -12.70
CA THR A 168 -2.25 -7.37 -11.71
C THR A 168 -3.18 -7.56 -10.50
N GLY A 169 -2.90 -8.58 -9.70
CA GLY A 169 -3.73 -8.97 -8.55
C GLY A 169 -4.88 -9.90 -8.94
N LYS A 170 -4.73 -10.62 -10.06
CA LYS A 170 -5.67 -11.64 -10.53
C LYS A 170 -5.64 -12.88 -9.64
N PRO A 171 -6.69 -13.74 -9.69
CA PRO A 171 -6.63 -15.09 -9.12
C PRO A 171 -5.44 -15.87 -9.68
N VAL A 172 -4.81 -16.71 -8.84
CA VAL A 172 -3.63 -17.50 -9.24
C VAL A 172 -3.96 -18.40 -10.44
N GLU A 173 -5.16 -18.98 -10.43
CA GLU A 173 -5.70 -19.84 -11.50
C GLU A 173 -5.93 -19.07 -12.80
N TYR A 174 -5.98 -17.73 -12.73
CA TYR A 174 -6.22 -16.84 -13.88
C TYR A 174 -5.04 -15.86 -14.08
N HIS A 175 -3.84 -16.42 -14.21
CA HIS A 175 -2.57 -15.69 -14.44
C HIS A 175 -2.10 -14.78 -13.30
N GLY A 176 -2.62 -14.97 -12.08
CA GLY A 176 -2.13 -14.29 -10.88
C GLY A 176 -0.79 -14.85 -10.39
N LEU A 177 -0.19 -14.18 -9.42
CA LEU A 177 1.10 -14.55 -8.83
C LEU A 177 0.90 -15.27 -7.50
N PRO A 178 1.47 -16.48 -7.29
CA PRO A 178 1.51 -17.10 -5.97
C PRO A 178 2.24 -16.20 -4.94
N GLY A 179 1.71 -16.14 -3.71
CA GLY A 179 2.32 -15.33 -2.64
C GLY A 179 2.02 -13.81 -2.71
N ARG A 180 1.22 -13.35 -3.69
CA ARG A 180 0.80 -11.95 -3.77
C ARG A 180 0.01 -11.51 -2.53
N GLU A 181 -0.79 -12.41 -1.98
CA GLU A 181 -1.63 -12.17 -0.82
C GLU A 181 -0.79 -11.86 0.44
N GLU A 182 0.28 -12.62 0.67
CA GLU A 182 1.17 -12.43 1.84
C GLU A 182 2.18 -11.29 1.66
N ALA A 183 2.43 -10.83 0.42
CA ALA A 183 3.57 -10.00 0.07
C ALA A 183 3.69 -8.71 0.87
N THR A 184 2.58 -8.04 1.16
CA THR A 184 2.60 -6.80 1.96
C THR A 184 2.95 -7.09 3.41
N GLY A 185 2.26 -8.04 4.05
CA GLY A 185 2.51 -8.39 5.46
C GLY A 185 3.89 -9.01 5.67
N ARG A 186 4.35 -9.87 4.76
CA ARG A 186 5.71 -10.40 4.75
C ARG A 186 6.75 -9.29 4.64
N GLY A 187 6.52 -8.32 3.73
CA GLY A 187 7.40 -7.17 3.55
C GLY A 187 7.50 -6.32 4.81
N VAL A 188 6.36 -5.98 5.43
CA VAL A 188 6.30 -5.26 6.71
C VAL A 188 7.08 -5.99 7.80
N GLY A 189 6.84 -7.31 7.96
CA GLY A 189 7.55 -8.13 8.94
C GLY A 189 9.06 -8.15 8.71
N GLY A 190 9.50 -8.43 7.48
CA GLY A 190 10.92 -8.48 7.13
C GLY A 190 11.64 -7.15 7.32
N LEU A 191 10.99 -6.03 6.96
CA LEU A 191 11.55 -4.69 7.18
C LEU A 191 11.54 -4.28 8.67
N THR A 192 10.56 -4.74 9.45
CA THR A 192 10.56 -4.57 10.92
C THR A 192 11.79 -5.23 11.53
N LEU A 193 12.11 -6.48 11.16
CA LEU A 193 13.30 -7.17 11.67
C LEU A 193 14.60 -6.46 11.26
N LYS A 194 14.68 -5.96 10.01
CA LYS A 194 15.83 -5.19 9.57
C LYS A 194 16.01 -3.89 10.37
N LEU A 195 14.91 -3.17 10.63
CA LEU A 195 14.94 -1.95 11.44
C LEU A 195 15.38 -2.24 12.89
N LEU A 196 14.85 -3.29 13.52
CA LEU A 196 15.29 -3.74 14.83
C LEU A 196 16.79 -4.03 14.86
N SER A 197 17.30 -4.77 13.86
CA SER A 197 18.75 -5.05 13.72
C SER A 197 19.57 -3.76 13.62
N ARG A 198 19.16 -2.79 12.80
CA ARG A 198 19.85 -1.52 12.60
C ARG A 198 19.82 -0.61 13.84
N THR A 199 18.79 -0.75 14.68
CA THR A 199 18.68 -0.04 15.96
C THR A 199 19.27 -0.80 17.14
N GLY A 200 19.99 -1.92 16.89
CA GLY A 200 20.68 -2.71 17.93
C GLY A 200 19.73 -3.53 18.82
N ARG A 201 18.49 -3.74 18.40
CA ARG A 201 17.47 -4.50 19.15
C ARG A 201 17.45 -5.96 18.73
N LYS A 202 17.20 -6.85 19.69
CA LYS A 202 17.02 -8.30 19.43
C LYS A 202 15.60 -8.56 18.96
N PHE A 203 15.39 -9.60 18.11
CA PHE A 203 14.06 -9.98 17.67
C PHE A 203 13.27 -10.77 18.73
N PRO A 204 13.86 -11.82 19.35
CA PRO A 204 13.16 -12.60 20.35
C PRO A 204 12.71 -11.73 21.52
N GLY A 205 11.42 -11.82 21.85
CA GLY A 205 10.81 -11.09 22.93
C GLY A 205 10.52 -9.62 22.67
N THR A 206 10.85 -9.05 21.48
CA THR A 206 10.42 -7.69 21.11
C THR A 206 8.92 -7.56 21.19
N ARG A 207 8.43 -6.59 21.96
CA ARG A 207 6.99 -6.38 22.23
C ARG A 207 6.38 -5.55 21.10
N ILE A 208 5.31 -6.06 20.49
CA ILE A 208 4.64 -5.45 19.34
C ILE A 208 3.19 -5.14 19.69
N ALA A 209 2.73 -3.94 19.34
CA ALA A 209 1.33 -3.60 19.24
C ALA A 209 0.94 -3.48 17.76
N LEU A 210 -0.09 -4.20 17.32
CA LEU A 210 -0.54 -4.26 15.92
C LEU A 210 -1.99 -3.80 15.81
N GLN A 211 -2.21 -2.69 15.11
CA GLN A 211 -3.55 -2.22 14.80
C GLN A 211 -4.01 -2.75 13.45
N GLY A 212 -5.01 -3.61 13.47
CA GLY A 212 -5.57 -4.24 12.28
C GLY A 212 -5.12 -5.70 12.12
N PHE A 213 -6.10 -6.62 12.06
CA PHE A 213 -5.89 -8.06 11.89
C PHE A 213 -6.56 -8.59 10.62
N GLY A 214 -6.61 -7.72 9.58
CA GLY A 214 -6.98 -8.08 8.21
C GLY A 214 -5.81 -8.71 7.46
N ASN A 215 -5.87 -8.73 6.12
CA ASN A 215 -4.86 -9.41 5.29
C ASN A 215 -3.42 -9.01 5.63
N VAL A 216 -3.10 -7.70 5.66
CA VAL A 216 -1.73 -7.24 5.97
C VAL A 216 -1.35 -7.59 7.40
N GLY A 217 -2.24 -7.33 8.37
CA GLY A 217 -1.97 -7.56 9.80
C GLY A 217 -1.75 -9.03 10.14
N THR A 218 -2.56 -9.94 9.61
CA THR A 218 -2.44 -11.39 9.87
C THR A 218 -1.13 -11.96 9.34
N PHE A 219 -0.73 -11.60 8.12
CA PHE A 219 0.56 -12.04 7.57
C PHE A 219 1.76 -11.39 8.29
N THR A 220 1.64 -10.12 8.70
CA THR A 220 2.66 -9.45 9.53
C THR A 220 2.80 -10.14 10.88
N ALA A 221 1.67 -10.42 11.55
CA ALA A 221 1.65 -11.09 12.84
C ALA A 221 2.29 -12.47 12.77
N ARG A 222 1.90 -13.28 11.77
CA ARG A 222 2.47 -14.61 11.55
C ARG A 222 3.98 -14.55 11.34
N PHE A 223 4.45 -13.67 10.44
CA PHE A 223 5.86 -13.55 10.10
C PHE A 223 6.72 -13.13 11.31
N LEU A 224 6.27 -12.15 12.10
CA LEU A 224 6.99 -11.68 13.28
C LEU A 224 6.87 -12.66 14.47
N HIS A 225 5.77 -13.39 14.58
CA HIS A 225 5.63 -14.46 15.55
C HIS A 225 6.61 -15.62 15.28
N ASP A 226 6.77 -16.01 14.01
CA ASP A 226 7.76 -17.02 13.59
C ASP A 226 9.22 -16.56 13.87
N ALA A 227 9.45 -15.25 14.00
CA ALA A 227 10.73 -14.66 14.44
C ALA A 227 10.80 -14.42 15.96
N GLU A 228 9.91 -15.07 16.74
CA GLU A 228 9.85 -15.03 18.20
C GLU A 228 9.57 -13.62 18.78
N CYS A 229 8.99 -12.70 18.00
CA CYS A 229 8.47 -11.45 18.55
C CYS A 229 7.21 -11.72 19.39
N ARG A 230 6.98 -10.88 20.39
CA ARG A 230 5.84 -10.99 21.31
C ARG A 230 4.79 -9.93 21.02
N PHE A 231 3.59 -10.34 20.65
CA PHE A 231 2.49 -9.40 20.46
C PHE A 231 1.80 -9.12 21.80
N VAL A 232 1.83 -7.88 22.26
CA VAL A 232 1.20 -7.46 23.53
C VAL A 232 -0.19 -6.87 23.32
N ALA A 233 -0.46 -6.31 22.12
CA ALA A 233 -1.78 -5.81 21.76
C ALA A 233 -2.07 -6.04 20.28
N ILE A 234 -3.30 -6.41 19.94
CA ILE A 234 -3.80 -6.58 18.56
C ILE A 234 -5.23 -6.05 18.50
N SER A 235 -5.59 -5.37 17.38
CA SER A 235 -6.99 -5.03 17.10
C SER A 235 -7.42 -5.43 15.71
N ASP A 236 -8.75 -5.61 15.57
CA ASP A 236 -9.43 -5.64 14.29
C ASP A 236 -10.62 -4.65 14.29
N ALA A 237 -11.54 -4.79 13.33
CA ALA A 237 -12.73 -3.95 13.25
C ALA A 237 -13.72 -4.16 14.40
N GLY A 238 -13.64 -5.29 15.13
CA GLY A 238 -14.54 -5.65 16.24
C GLY A 238 -14.05 -5.23 17.62
N GLY A 239 -12.75 -4.94 17.75
CA GLY A 239 -12.16 -4.53 19.03
C GLY A 239 -10.66 -4.67 19.11
N ALA A 240 -10.11 -4.32 20.28
CA ALA A 240 -8.71 -4.48 20.57
C ALA A 240 -8.53 -5.41 21.79
N TYR A 241 -7.44 -6.15 21.79
CA TYR A 241 -7.11 -7.19 22.76
C TYR A 241 -5.69 -6.99 23.26
N HIS A 242 -5.47 -7.18 24.55
CA HIS A 242 -4.18 -7.00 25.21
C HIS A 242 -3.84 -8.18 26.12
N ARG A 243 -2.56 -8.51 26.18
CA ARG A 243 -2.00 -9.45 27.15
C ARG A 243 -0.52 -9.14 27.38
N ALA A 244 -0.18 -8.77 28.59
CA ALA A 244 1.18 -8.34 28.93
C ALA A 244 2.25 -9.43 28.67
N ASP A 245 1.91 -10.70 28.95
CA ASP A 245 2.78 -11.86 28.71
C ASP A 245 2.83 -12.32 27.24
N GLY A 246 2.04 -11.69 26.37
CA GLY A 246 1.95 -11.97 24.94
C GLY A 246 0.68 -12.71 24.56
N LEU A 247 0.12 -12.35 23.41
CA LEU A 247 -1.05 -12.94 22.78
C LEU A 247 -0.67 -14.24 22.04
N ASP A 248 -1.57 -15.23 22.07
CA ASP A 248 -1.43 -16.45 21.26
C ASP A 248 -1.81 -16.17 19.81
N ILE A 249 -0.82 -15.82 19.00
CA ILE A 249 -1.02 -15.51 17.59
C ILE A 249 -1.58 -16.70 16.81
N SER A 250 -1.12 -17.90 17.09
CA SER A 250 -1.61 -19.12 16.43
C SER A 250 -3.08 -19.37 16.76
N GLY A 251 -3.47 -19.18 18.01
CA GLY A 251 -4.87 -19.27 18.46
C GLY A 251 -5.74 -18.19 17.84
N MET A 252 -5.27 -16.92 17.82
CA MET A 252 -6.00 -15.81 17.21
C MET A 252 -6.19 -15.99 15.69
N LEU A 253 -5.20 -16.50 14.97
CA LEU A 253 -5.32 -16.80 13.53
C LEU A 253 -6.35 -17.91 13.26
N LYS A 254 -6.36 -18.97 14.08
CA LYS A 254 -7.37 -20.05 14.00
C LYS A 254 -8.77 -19.52 14.31
N TYR A 255 -8.88 -18.71 15.37
CA TYR A 255 -10.15 -18.09 15.76
C TYR A 255 -10.70 -17.21 14.63
N ALA A 256 -9.88 -16.28 14.11
CA ALA A 256 -10.28 -15.40 13.03
C ALA A 256 -10.73 -16.18 11.78
N LEU A 257 -10.00 -17.24 11.40
CA LEU A 257 -10.38 -18.10 10.27
C LEU A 257 -11.77 -18.73 10.46
N ALA A 258 -12.09 -19.18 11.67
CA ALA A 258 -13.39 -19.76 12.00
C ALA A 258 -14.53 -18.74 12.11
N HIS A 259 -14.20 -17.44 12.24
CA HIS A 259 -15.16 -16.35 12.47
C HIS A 259 -15.15 -15.30 11.35
N GLY A 260 -14.93 -15.71 10.10
CA GLY A 260 -15.01 -14.83 8.94
C GLY A 260 -13.92 -13.75 8.88
N GLY A 261 -12.76 -14.05 9.45
CA GLY A 261 -11.61 -13.12 9.48
C GLY A 261 -11.66 -12.10 10.62
N ARG A 262 -12.49 -12.34 11.65
CA ARG A 262 -12.73 -11.41 12.76
C ARG A 262 -12.37 -11.99 14.11
N LEU A 263 -12.04 -11.08 15.05
CA LEU A 263 -11.73 -11.41 16.44
C LEU A 263 -12.88 -11.13 17.41
N ASP A 264 -14.06 -10.75 16.91
CA ASP A 264 -15.23 -10.51 17.77
C ASP A 264 -15.51 -11.71 18.68
N GLY A 265 -15.60 -11.46 19.99
CA GLY A 265 -15.87 -12.51 20.97
C GLY A 265 -14.65 -13.34 21.37
N TYR A 266 -13.43 -13.01 20.94
CA TYR A 266 -12.22 -13.66 21.46
C TYR A 266 -12.07 -13.41 22.96
N THR A 267 -11.90 -14.48 23.76
CA THR A 267 -11.94 -14.44 25.23
C THR A 267 -10.59 -14.68 25.91
N GLU A 268 -9.56 -15.11 25.16
CA GLU A 268 -8.27 -15.51 25.73
C GLU A 268 -7.32 -14.29 25.97
N ALA A 269 -7.85 -13.06 25.95
CA ALA A 269 -7.11 -11.83 26.19
C ALA A 269 -8.03 -10.74 26.73
N ASP A 270 -7.47 -9.76 27.43
CA ASP A 270 -8.20 -8.62 27.95
C ASP A 270 -8.65 -7.71 26.81
N ARG A 271 -9.91 -7.30 26.81
CA ARG A 271 -10.45 -6.36 25.84
C ARG A 271 -10.06 -4.94 26.26
N ILE A 272 -9.50 -4.18 25.31
CA ILE A 272 -9.12 -2.78 25.47
C ILE A 272 -9.72 -1.91 24.36
N SER A 273 -9.60 -0.60 24.47
CA SER A 273 -9.98 0.33 23.41
C SER A 273 -8.90 0.44 22.31
N GLY A 274 -9.27 0.98 21.14
CA GLY A 274 -8.30 1.27 20.09
C GLY A 274 -7.27 2.33 20.49
N GLU A 275 -7.65 3.28 21.33
CA GLU A 275 -6.77 4.33 21.87
C GLU A 275 -5.74 3.72 22.84
N GLU A 276 -6.17 2.83 23.72
CA GLU A 276 -5.27 2.11 24.63
C GLU A 276 -4.27 1.23 23.85
N LEU A 277 -4.67 0.64 22.73
CA LEU A 277 -3.76 -0.10 21.86
C LEU A 277 -2.67 0.82 21.30
N LEU A 278 -3.02 2.00 20.77
CA LEU A 278 -2.05 2.95 20.23
C LEU A 278 -1.09 3.49 21.30
N ALA A 279 -1.54 3.53 22.57
CA ALA A 279 -0.75 3.94 23.73
C ALA A 279 -0.11 2.76 24.50
N ALA A 280 -0.19 1.54 23.96
CA ALA A 280 0.34 0.35 24.62
C ALA A 280 1.84 0.47 24.88
N ASP A 281 2.30 -0.06 26.04
CA ASP A 281 3.72 -0.18 26.32
C ASP A 281 4.34 -1.29 25.46
N CYS A 282 4.97 -0.91 24.36
CA CYS A 282 5.57 -1.82 23.39
C CYS A 282 6.85 -1.22 22.78
N ASP A 283 7.62 -2.06 22.12
CA ASP A 283 8.87 -1.67 21.46
C ASP A 283 8.61 -1.24 20.00
N VAL A 284 7.57 -1.77 19.38
CA VAL A 284 7.16 -1.46 18.00
C VAL A 284 5.65 -1.34 17.92
N LEU A 285 5.16 -0.23 17.37
CA LEU A 285 3.76 -0.04 17.01
C LEU A 285 3.59 -0.19 15.48
N ILE A 286 2.67 -1.05 15.05
CA ILE A 286 2.41 -1.32 13.64
C ILE A 286 0.95 -0.97 13.30
N PRO A 287 0.65 0.25 12.84
CA PRO A 287 -0.66 0.59 12.30
C PRO A 287 -0.86 -0.08 10.91
N ALA A 288 -1.77 -1.06 10.84
CA ALA A 288 -2.04 -1.86 9.65
C ALA A 288 -3.53 -1.82 9.21
N ALA A 289 -4.33 -0.87 9.72
CA ALA A 289 -5.76 -0.77 9.43
C ALA A 289 -6.09 0.46 8.56
N LEU A 290 -6.11 1.64 9.17
CA LEU A 290 -6.60 2.86 8.54
C LEU A 290 -5.54 3.95 8.47
N GLY A 291 -5.69 4.88 7.53
CA GLY A 291 -4.93 6.11 7.48
C GLY A 291 -5.36 7.11 8.56
N GLY A 292 -4.45 8.02 8.97
CA GLY A 292 -4.74 9.11 9.87
C GLY A 292 -5.07 8.71 11.32
N VAL A 293 -4.63 7.54 11.78
CA VAL A 293 -4.88 7.05 13.15
C VAL A 293 -3.93 7.66 14.17
N LEU A 294 -2.73 8.04 13.76
CA LEU A 294 -1.75 8.76 14.57
C LEU A 294 -1.73 10.23 14.16
N THR A 295 -2.25 11.08 15.04
CA THR A 295 -2.47 12.50 14.82
C THR A 295 -1.72 13.32 15.88
N ALA A 296 -1.64 14.65 15.70
CA ALA A 296 -1.07 15.53 16.72
C ALA A 296 -1.75 15.38 18.09
N ALA A 297 -3.04 15.02 18.11
CA ALA A 297 -3.79 14.90 19.35
C ALA A 297 -3.39 13.67 20.19
N ASN A 298 -2.96 12.58 19.55
CA ASN A 298 -2.60 11.34 20.26
C ASN A 298 -1.11 10.97 20.16
N ALA A 299 -0.31 11.71 19.40
CA ALA A 299 1.12 11.41 19.23
C ALA A 299 1.89 11.36 20.56
N ALA A 300 1.55 12.24 21.50
CA ALA A 300 2.18 12.29 22.82
C ALA A 300 1.87 11.08 23.72
N THR A 301 0.81 10.31 23.42
CA THR A 301 0.45 9.11 24.18
C THR A 301 1.16 7.85 23.69
N VAL A 302 1.74 7.88 22.49
CA VAL A 302 2.47 6.76 21.90
C VAL A 302 3.76 6.53 22.66
N LYS A 303 3.94 5.33 23.23
CA LYS A 303 5.13 4.94 24.01
C LYS A 303 6.16 4.19 23.18
N ALA A 304 5.75 3.65 22.05
CA ALA A 304 6.62 2.88 21.16
C ALA A 304 7.76 3.75 20.59
N PRO A 305 9.03 3.38 20.77
CA PRO A 305 10.16 4.09 20.16
C PRO A 305 10.28 3.83 18.65
N ILE A 306 9.56 2.86 18.11
CA ILE A 306 9.55 2.50 16.70
C ILE A 306 8.10 2.40 16.22
N ILE A 307 7.82 3.03 15.07
CA ILE A 307 6.54 2.89 14.35
C ILE A 307 6.83 2.33 12.95
N VAL A 308 6.08 1.30 12.53
CA VAL A 308 6.19 0.72 11.18
C VAL A 308 4.84 0.86 10.47
N GLU A 309 4.78 1.69 9.46
CA GLU A 309 3.53 2.03 8.76
C GLU A 309 3.11 0.94 7.77
N ALA A 310 2.32 -0.01 8.23
CA ALA A 310 1.77 -1.06 7.36
C ALA A 310 0.54 -0.59 6.57
N ALA A 311 -0.28 0.32 7.12
CA ALA A 311 -1.34 1.02 6.39
C ALA A 311 -0.77 2.17 5.53
N ASN A 312 -1.58 2.74 4.63
CA ASN A 312 -1.20 3.94 3.88
C ASN A 312 -1.48 5.19 4.74
N ALA A 313 -0.46 6.04 4.89
CA ALA A 313 -0.50 7.29 5.65
C ALA A 313 -1.20 7.18 7.02
N PRO A 314 -0.81 6.24 7.90
CA PRO A 314 -1.42 6.12 9.22
C PRO A 314 -0.99 7.25 10.15
N VAL A 315 0.17 7.85 9.91
CA VAL A 315 0.70 9.00 10.65
C VAL A 315 0.45 10.26 9.86
N THR A 316 -0.18 11.27 10.50
CA THR A 316 -0.37 12.59 9.87
C THR A 316 0.94 13.38 9.85
N PRO A 317 1.11 14.36 8.94
CA PRO A 317 2.33 15.18 8.88
C PRO A 317 2.66 15.91 10.19
N GLU A 318 1.65 16.30 10.95
CA GLU A 318 1.79 16.97 12.26
C GLU A 318 2.30 15.98 13.31
N ALA A 319 1.75 14.76 13.34
CA ALA A 319 2.21 13.70 14.24
C ALA A 319 3.64 13.25 13.89
N ASP A 320 3.95 13.14 12.59
CA ASP A 320 5.29 12.81 12.09
C ASP A 320 6.36 13.79 12.60
N ALA A 321 6.04 15.10 12.61
CA ALA A 321 6.94 16.12 13.17
C ALA A 321 7.14 15.96 14.69
N ILE A 322 6.08 15.58 15.42
CA ILE A 322 6.16 15.31 16.88
C ILE A 322 7.02 14.08 17.13
N PHE A 323 6.84 13.00 16.38
CA PHE A 323 7.62 11.77 16.49
C PHE A 323 9.09 12.01 16.17
N ASP A 324 9.40 12.75 15.11
CA ASP A 324 10.77 13.09 14.72
C ASP A 324 11.47 13.91 15.81
N ALA A 325 10.81 14.94 16.35
CA ALA A 325 11.31 15.74 17.47
C ALA A 325 11.49 14.92 18.75
N GLY A 326 10.64 13.91 18.99
CA GLY A 326 10.70 12.99 20.14
C GLY A 326 11.70 11.84 19.97
N GLY A 327 12.38 11.73 18.82
CA GLY A 327 13.34 10.65 18.54
C GLY A 327 12.68 9.29 18.25
N VAL A 328 11.38 9.25 17.95
CA VAL A 328 10.67 8.04 17.54
C VAL A 328 11.04 7.71 16.08
N VAL A 329 11.49 6.49 15.85
CA VAL A 329 11.86 6.05 14.48
C VAL A 329 10.63 5.57 13.73
N VAL A 330 10.27 6.29 12.67
CA VAL A 330 9.12 5.92 11.80
C VAL A 330 9.62 5.31 10.51
N LEU A 331 9.32 4.03 10.27
CA LEU A 331 9.50 3.39 8.94
C LEU A 331 8.29 3.72 8.07
N PRO A 332 8.47 4.54 7.02
CA PRO A 332 7.34 5.10 6.29
C PRO A 332 6.63 4.09 5.38
N ASP A 333 5.36 4.31 5.15
CA ASP A 333 4.45 3.49 4.34
C ASP A 333 4.95 3.26 2.90
N ILE A 334 5.52 4.28 2.26
CA ILE A 334 6.03 4.15 0.88
C ILE A 334 7.14 3.10 0.74
N LEU A 335 7.77 2.69 1.84
CA LEU A 335 8.73 1.59 1.89
C LEU A 335 8.14 0.38 2.62
N ALA A 336 7.57 0.55 3.82
CA ALA A 336 7.16 -0.54 4.69
C ALA A 336 6.13 -1.47 4.03
N ASN A 337 5.11 -0.92 3.38
CA ASN A 337 4.04 -1.69 2.74
C ASN A 337 4.21 -1.87 1.22
N ALA A 338 5.39 -1.58 0.69
CA ALA A 338 5.67 -1.71 -0.74
C ALA A 338 5.76 -3.16 -1.25
N GLY A 339 5.68 -4.14 -0.37
CA GLY A 339 5.67 -5.56 -0.74
C GLY A 339 4.59 -5.91 -1.75
N GLY A 340 3.40 -5.33 -1.57
CA GLY A 340 2.27 -5.53 -2.48
C GLY A 340 2.54 -5.05 -3.91
N VAL A 341 3.08 -3.86 -4.10
CA VAL A 341 3.38 -3.35 -5.44
C VAL A 341 4.59 -4.05 -6.06
N THR A 342 5.55 -4.48 -5.25
CA THR A 342 6.70 -5.28 -5.70
C THR A 342 6.23 -6.64 -6.24
N ALA A 343 5.35 -7.35 -5.51
CA ALA A 343 4.74 -8.58 -5.99
C ALA A 343 3.87 -8.35 -7.24
N SER A 344 3.19 -7.22 -7.36
CA SER A 344 2.48 -6.86 -8.58
C SER A 344 3.42 -6.70 -9.78
N TRP A 345 4.64 -6.20 -9.56
CA TRP A 345 5.66 -6.17 -10.61
C TRP A 345 6.10 -7.57 -11.01
N PHE A 346 6.28 -8.50 -10.07
CA PHE A 346 6.59 -9.91 -10.41
C PHE A 346 5.48 -10.56 -11.23
N GLU A 347 4.19 -10.31 -10.88
CA GLU A 347 3.05 -10.78 -11.67
C GLU A 347 3.09 -10.25 -13.11
N TRP A 348 3.39 -8.97 -13.28
CA TRP A 348 3.55 -8.38 -14.61
C TRP A 348 4.72 -9.01 -15.38
N VAL A 349 5.89 -9.20 -14.75
CA VAL A 349 7.05 -9.88 -15.37
C VAL A 349 6.70 -11.31 -15.76
N GLN A 350 6.08 -12.07 -14.85
CA GLN A 350 5.57 -13.43 -15.10
C GLN A 350 4.68 -13.47 -16.34
N ASN A 351 3.71 -12.54 -16.40
CA ASN A 351 2.74 -12.47 -17.49
C ASN A 351 3.34 -11.99 -18.81
N ARG A 352 4.36 -11.12 -18.78
CA ARG A 352 5.12 -10.70 -19.98
C ARG A 352 5.98 -11.83 -20.53
N GLN A 353 6.48 -12.69 -19.65
CA GLN A 353 7.31 -13.85 -20.03
C GLN A 353 6.48 -15.09 -20.35
N HIS A 354 5.17 -15.09 -20.06
CA HIS A 354 4.30 -16.27 -20.14
C HIS A 354 4.87 -17.48 -19.36
N TYR A 355 5.52 -17.21 -18.23
CA TYR A 355 6.19 -18.22 -17.40
C TYR A 355 5.84 -18.03 -15.93
N GLN A 356 5.21 -19.04 -15.34
CA GLN A 356 4.72 -18.97 -13.96
C GLN A 356 5.86 -19.13 -12.94
N TRP A 357 5.90 -18.25 -11.95
CA TRP A 357 6.87 -18.28 -10.87
C TRP A 357 6.39 -19.16 -9.71
N GLY A 358 7.33 -19.90 -9.09
CA GLY A 358 7.06 -20.58 -7.84
C GLY A 358 7.13 -19.63 -6.64
N ILE A 359 6.33 -19.91 -5.59
CA ILE A 359 6.21 -19.06 -4.39
C ILE A 359 7.57 -18.79 -3.69
N ASN A 360 8.48 -19.75 -3.66
CA ASN A 360 9.79 -19.58 -3.03
C ASN A 360 10.65 -18.53 -3.75
N ARG A 361 10.58 -18.48 -5.08
CA ARG A 361 11.24 -17.44 -5.87
C ARG A 361 10.63 -16.08 -5.57
N VAL A 362 9.31 -15.98 -5.54
CA VAL A 362 8.60 -14.73 -5.22
C VAL A 362 9.04 -14.20 -3.86
N ARG A 363 9.06 -15.04 -2.83
CA ARG A 363 9.49 -14.69 -1.47
C ARG A 363 10.95 -14.22 -1.43
N GLN A 364 11.85 -14.93 -2.07
CA GLN A 364 13.28 -14.59 -2.10
C GLN A 364 13.54 -13.25 -2.79
N GLU A 365 12.97 -13.04 -3.98
CA GLU A 365 13.11 -11.80 -4.74
C GLU A 365 12.48 -10.61 -3.99
N LEU A 366 11.32 -10.83 -3.33
CA LEU A 366 10.66 -9.82 -2.51
C LEU A 366 11.56 -9.37 -1.36
N ASP A 367 12.09 -10.32 -0.58
CA ASP A 367 12.96 -10.06 0.57
C ASP A 367 14.24 -9.34 0.14
N GLN A 368 14.80 -9.70 -1.02
CA GLN A 368 15.99 -9.06 -1.58
C GLN A 368 15.74 -7.61 -1.99
N ILE A 369 14.67 -7.34 -2.75
CA ILE A 369 14.35 -5.98 -3.24
C ILE A 369 14.00 -5.05 -2.10
N LEU A 370 13.11 -5.47 -1.20
CA LEU A 370 12.72 -4.66 -0.05
C LEU A 370 13.91 -4.43 0.88
N GLY A 371 14.73 -5.46 1.11
CA GLY A 371 15.93 -5.37 1.91
C GLY A 371 16.95 -4.39 1.35
N ALA A 372 17.24 -4.47 0.06
CA ALA A 372 18.16 -3.53 -0.60
C ALA A 372 17.63 -2.10 -0.58
N SER A 373 16.32 -1.91 -0.75
CA SER A 373 15.69 -0.59 -0.69
C SER A 373 15.76 0.01 0.71
N PHE A 374 15.53 -0.81 1.74
CA PHE A 374 15.67 -0.39 3.13
C PHE A 374 17.09 0.09 3.43
N GLU A 375 18.12 -0.66 3.02
CA GLU A 375 19.51 -0.29 3.26
C GLU A 375 19.86 1.07 2.61
N GLN A 376 19.37 1.32 1.39
CA GLN A 376 19.60 2.60 0.70
C GLN A 376 18.91 3.77 1.43
N VAL A 377 17.66 3.57 1.90
CA VAL A 377 16.93 4.58 2.68
C VAL A 377 17.63 4.81 4.02
N TRP A 378 18.05 3.75 4.71
CA TRP A 378 18.76 3.83 5.97
C TRP A 378 20.07 4.61 5.82
N GLN A 379 20.91 4.24 4.85
CA GLN A 379 22.17 4.91 4.58
C GLN A 379 21.97 6.39 4.27
N LEU A 380 21.02 6.72 3.37
CA LEU A 380 20.72 8.11 3.03
C LEU A 380 20.25 8.92 4.24
N ALA A 381 19.42 8.32 5.11
CA ALA A 381 18.97 8.97 6.34
C ALA A 381 20.13 9.32 7.28
N GLN A 382 21.09 8.40 7.44
CA GLN A 382 22.28 8.63 8.28
C GLN A 382 23.20 9.70 7.67
N GLU A 383 23.48 9.62 6.36
CA GLU A 383 24.35 10.58 5.65
C GLU A 383 23.78 12.01 5.66
N ARG A 384 22.48 12.15 5.47
CA ARG A 384 21.80 13.45 5.41
C ARG A 384 21.28 13.94 6.76
N LYS A 385 21.32 13.09 7.78
CA LYS A 385 20.80 13.37 9.14
C LYS A 385 19.31 13.79 9.08
N VAL A 386 18.52 13.02 8.36
CA VAL A 386 17.07 13.22 8.20
C VAL A 386 16.31 11.95 8.61
N SER A 387 14.99 12.08 8.82
CA SER A 387 14.13 10.92 9.13
C SER A 387 14.11 9.90 7.98
N LEU A 388 13.80 8.63 8.28
CA LEU A 388 13.63 7.58 7.25
C LEU A 388 12.57 7.95 6.23
N ARG A 389 11.51 8.67 6.64
CA ARG A 389 10.48 9.17 5.73
C ARG A 389 11.06 10.18 4.75
N THR A 390 11.75 11.19 5.23
CA THR A 390 12.41 12.19 4.36
C THR A 390 13.39 11.51 3.41
N ALA A 391 14.24 10.60 3.90
CA ALA A 391 15.19 9.85 3.08
C ALA A 391 14.48 8.98 2.01
N ALA A 392 13.38 8.30 2.35
CA ALA A 392 12.62 7.51 1.39
C ALA A 392 12.02 8.39 0.27
N TYR A 393 11.44 9.54 0.62
CA TYR A 393 10.95 10.49 -0.37
C TYR A 393 12.10 11.09 -1.20
N MET A 394 13.24 11.46 -0.60
CA MET A 394 14.42 11.93 -1.35
C MET A 394 14.89 10.89 -2.38
N LEU A 395 14.95 9.62 -1.98
CA LEU A 395 15.36 8.54 -2.87
C LEU A 395 14.36 8.35 -4.03
N GLY A 396 13.05 8.32 -3.72
CA GLY A 396 11.99 8.20 -4.71
C GLY A 396 11.95 9.39 -5.67
N VAL A 397 11.87 10.60 -5.15
CA VAL A 397 11.82 11.86 -5.92
C VAL A 397 13.09 12.05 -6.77
N GLY A 398 14.27 11.79 -6.19
CA GLY A 398 15.54 11.89 -6.91
C GLY A 398 15.62 10.92 -8.11
N ARG A 399 15.15 9.68 -7.95
CA ARG A 399 15.09 8.69 -9.05
C ARG A 399 14.15 9.12 -10.16
N VAL A 400 12.95 9.60 -9.80
CA VAL A 400 11.96 10.07 -10.78
C VAL A 400 12.48 11.33 -11.49
N GLY A 401 13.01 12.30 -10.75
CA GLY A 401 13.60 13.52 -11.31
C GLY A 401 14.75 13.23 -12.29
N LYS A 402 15.67 12.31 -11.89
CA LYS A 402 16.76 11.87 -12.77
C LYS A 402 16.23 11.21 -14.06
N ALA A 403 15.25 10.33 -13.94
CA ALA A 403 14.65 9.67 -15.10
C ALA A 403 13.93 10.66 -16.00
N THR A 404 13.23 11.66 -15.44
CA THR A 404 12.57 12.73 -16.17
C THR A 404 13.57 13.56 -16.99
N VAL A 405 14.71 13.92 -16.39
CA VAL A 405 15.77 14.69 -17.08
C VAL A 405 16.40 13.85 -18.19
N LEU A 406 16.72 12.58 -17.94
CA LEU A 406 17.32 11.68 -18.93
C LEU A 406 16.37 11.38 -20.10
N GLY A 407 15.07 11.32 -19.85
CA GLY A 407 14.05 11.13 -20.89
C GLY A 407 13.78 12.37 -21.76
N GLY A 408 14.30 13.52 -21.35
CA GLY A 408 14.07 14.82 -22.00
C GLY A 408 12.82 15.53 -21.48
N LEU A 409 12.93 16.84 -21.26
CA LEU A 409 11.83 17.68 -20.74
C LEU A 409 10.82 18.08 -21.82
N GLY A 410 11.03 17.74 -23.07
CA GLY A 410 10.23 18.16 -24.23
C GLY A 410 9.68 17.02 -25.09
N GLY A 411 9.63 15.80 -24.56
CA GLY A 411 9.09 14.63 -25.25
C GLY A 411 7.60 14.41 -25.02
#